data_baf87babf6d099aab28e10a38d1285db
#
_entry.id   baf87babf6d099aab28e10a38d1285db
#
_cell.length_a   1.000
_cell.length_b   1.000
_cell.length_c   1.000
_cell.angle_alpha   90.00
_cell.angle_beta   90.00
_cell.angle_gamma   90.00
#
_symmetry.space_group_name_H-M   'P 1'
#
loop_
_entity.id
_entity.type
_entity.pdbx_description
1 polymer ?
#
loop_
_entity_poly.entity_id
_entity_poly.type
_entity_poly.pdbx_seq_one_letter_code
_entity_poly.pdbx_strand_id
1 'polypeptide(L)'
;GEVLYHKQKISGAFSKELLNNMVNEFVASLNFGKSMRWGSRSDSFIRPIRFFSIMMDNEIVEGELFGVKSSNLSYGHRMDSYEPFIFNDVGDYFCKLDKYGVVLYQDERREKILKQIKDIEIKHNVKIELDLELLDEVVAITEYPTALLGKFDDEFLELPAEVIVTSMKANQRY
;
A
#
# COMPACT_ATOMS: atom_id res chain seq x y z
N GLY A 1 -10.17 -7.68 -54.17
CA GLY A 1 -9.41 -6.45 -54.26
C GLY A 1 -7.99 -6.69 -53.79
N GLU A 2 -7.00 -6.11 -54.46
CA GLU A 2 -5.62 -6.16 -54.03
C GLU A 2 -5.45 -5.33 -52.76
N VAL A 3 -4.77 -5.90 -51.75
CA VAL A 3 -4.46 -5.23 -50.47
C VAL A 3 -2.95 -5.03 -50.40
N LEU A 4 -2.53 -3.79 -50.18
CA LEU A 4 -1.12 -3.48 -49.93
C LEU A 4 -0.79 -3.84 -48.46
N TYR A 5 0.31 -4.58 -48.28
CA TYR A 5 0.84 -4.88 -46.95
C TYR A 5 2.33 -4.61 -46.91
N HIS A 6 2.81 -4.21 -45.73
CA HIS A 6 4.22 -4.02 -45.45
C HIS A 6 4.64 -5.02 -44.35
N LYS A 7 5.75 -5.72 -44.59
CA LYS A 7 6.34 -6.64 -43.60
C LYS A 7 7.66 -6.07 -43.11
N GLN A 8 7.69 -5.69 -41.86
CA GLN A 8 8.90 -5.21 -41.21
C GLN A 8 9.41 -6.25 -40.20
N LYS A 9 10.69 -6.56 -40.24
CA LYS A 9 11.35 -7.40 -39.24
C LYS A 9 11.91 -6.47 -38.15
N ILE A 10 11.35 -6.54 -36.94
CA ILE A 10 11.83 -5.79 -35.77
C ILE A 10 12.66 -6.74 -34.93
N SER A 11 13.88 -6.35 -34.58
CA SER A 11 14.70 -7.09 -33.64
C SER A 11 14.13 -6.93 -32.25
N GLY A 12 14.07 -8.03 -31.48
CA GLY A 12 13.75 -7.97 -30.06
C GLY A 12 14.87 -7.30 -29.25
N ALA A 13 14.53 -6.80 -28.07
CA ALA A 13 15.48 -6.33 -27.07
C ALA A 13 15.41 -7.24 -25.84
N PHE A 14 16.45 -7.24 -25.03
CA PHE A 14 16.41 -7.99 -23.75
C PHE A 14 15.44 -7.31 -22.78
N SER A 15 14.64 -8.11 -22.06
CA SER A 15 13.65 -7.59 -21.12
C SER A 15 14.25 -6.65 -20.08
N LYS A 16 15.44 -6.95 -19.58
CA LYS A 16 16.17 -6.11 -18.61
C LYS A 16 16.40 -4.67 -19.12
N GLU A 17 16.65 -4.51 -20.41
CA GLU A 17 16.89 -3.20 -21.04
C GLU A 17 15.60 -2.36 -21.16
N LEU A 18 14.45 -3.03 -21.21
CA LEU A 18 13.15 -2.38 -21.41
C LEU A 18 12.49 -1.99 -20.09
N LEU A 19 12.73 -2.73 -19.01
CA LEU A 19 11.98 -2.61 -17.75
C LEU A 19 12.00 -1.20 -17.17
N ASN A 20 13.16 -0.53 -17.15
CA ASN A 20 13.23 0.83 -16.60
C ASN A 20 12.33 1.81 -17.35
N ASN A 21 12.33 1.80 -18.67
CA ASN A 21 11.48 2.67 -19.47
C ASN A 21 10.01 2.32 -19.29
N MET A 22 9.67 1.03 -19.30
CA MET A 22 8.30 0.55 -19.10
C MET A 22 7.74 1.00 -17.74
N VAL A 23 8.52 0.90 -16.67
CA VAL A 23 8.10 1.34 -15.32
C VAL A 23 7.92 2.86 -15.28
N ASN A 24 8.84 3.64 -15.86
CA ASN A 24 8.72 5.10 -15.90
C ASN A 24 7.50 5.54 -16.72
N GLU A 25 7.26 4.94 -17.89
CA GLU A 25 6.07 5.22 -18.69
C GLU A 25 4.77 4.82 -17.98
N PHE A 26 4.76 3.67 -17.32
CA PHE A 26 3.62 3.22 -16.52
C PHE A 26 3.32 4.22 -15.41
N VAL A 27 4.32 4.60 -14.60
CA VAL A 27 4.12 5.56 -13.50
C VAL A 27 3.68 6.92 -14.02
N ALA A 28 4.24 7.39 -15.14
CA ALA A 28 3.83 8.65 -15.78
C ALA A 28 2.40 8.62 -16.32
N SER A 29 1.87 7.44 -16.68
CA SER A 29 0.49 7.26 -17.14
C SER A 29 -0.55 7.26 -16.02
N LEU A 30 -0.13 7.07 -14.76
CA LEU A 30 -1.03 7.07 -13.62
C LEU A 30 -1.56 8.47 -13.34
N ASN A 31 -2.88 8.57 -13.21
CA ASN A 31 -3.55 9.83 -12.90
C ASN A 31 -4.20 9.75 -11.53
N PHE A 32 -3.79 10.63 -10.64
CA PHE A 32 -4.32 10.73 -9.28
C PHE A 32 -5.06 12.06 -9.12
N GLY A 33 -6.21 12.04 -8.44
CA GLY A 33 -6.98 13.25 -8.15
C GLY A 33 -6.21 14.29 -7.34
N LYS A 34 -5.22 13.86 -6.56
CA LYS A 34 -4.27 14.72 -5.83
C LYS A 34 -2.88 14.12 -5.92
N SER A 35 -1.90 14.97 -6.16
CA SER A 35 -0.48 14.63 -6.16
C SER A 35 0.32 15.73 -5.48
N MET A 36 1.52 15.42 -5.04
CA MET A 36 2.43 16.36 -4.39
C MET A 36 3.82 16.33 -5.03
N ARG A 37 4.52 17.44 -4.95
CA ARG A 37 5.96 17.52 -5.26
C ARG A 37 6.77 17.47 -3.98
N TRP A 38 8.00 17.03 -4.09
CA TRP A 38 8.93 16.98 -2.94
C TRP A 38 10.35 17.33 -3.35
N GLY A 39 11.09 17.89 -2.41
CA GLY A 39 12.45 18.39 -2.65
C GLY A 39 12.49 19.47 -3.72
N SER A 40 13.52 19.46 -4.55
CA SER A 40 13.72 20.41 -5.67
C SER A 40 13.22 19.87 -7.02
N ARG A 41 12.51 18.75 -7.03
CA ARG A 41 12.07 18.06 -8.26
C ARG A 41 10.80 18.68 -8.83
N SER A 42 10.65 18.58 -10.15
CA SER A 42 9.44 18.96 -10.87
C SER A 42 8.39 17.86 -10.93
N ASP A 43 8.82 16.61 -10.66
CA ASP A 43 7.94 15.42 -10.68
C ASP A 43 6.89 15.52 -9.57
N SER A 44 5.73 14.91 -9.81
CA SER A 44 4.66 14.80 -8.83
C SER A 44 4.11 13.38 -8.75
N PHE A 45 3.79 12.95 -7.55
CA PHE A 45 3.18 11.64 -7.27
C PHE A 45 2.30 11.74 -6.01
N ILE A 46 1.53 10.71 -5.69
CA ILE A 46 0.67 10.74 -4.48
C ILE A 46 1.46 10.83 -3.17
N ARG A 47 2.66 10.25 -3.15
CA ARG A 47 3.59 10.29 -2.00
C ARG A 47 5.04 10.30 -2.50
N PRO A 48 5.99 10.89 -1.73
CA PRO A 48 7.41 10.79 -2.04
C PRO A 48 7.87 9.34 -2.11
N ILE A 49 8.51 8.98 -3.21
CA ILE A 49 9.18 7.70 -3.37
C ILE A 49 10.52 7.75 -2.65
N ARG A 50 10.78 6.81 -1.74
CA ARG A 50 11.99 6.76 -0.92
C ARG A 50 12.88 5.58 -1.26
N PHE A 51 12.31 4.52 -1.78
CA PHE A 51 13.02 3.33 -2.27
C PHE A 51 12.29 2.80 -3.49
N PHE A 52 13.03 2.13 -4.33
CA PHE A 52 12.56 1.63 -5.61
C PHE A 52 13.30 0.36 -5.97
N SER A 53 12.62 -0.61 -6.53
CA SER A 53 13.20 -1.88 -6.92
C SER A 53 12.59 -2.38 -8.22
N ILE A 54 13.44 -2.75 -9.17
CA ILE A 54 13.08 -3.60 -10.30
C ILE A 54 13.89 -4.87 -10.13
N MET A 55 13.22 -6.01 -10.07
CA MET A 55 13.86 -7.32 -9.98
C MET A 55 13.35 -8.22 -11.09
N MET A 56 14.26 -8.92 -11.73
CA MET A 56 13.94 -9.96 -12.69
C MET A 56 14.72 -11.21 -12.35
N ASP A 57 14.02 -12.32 -12.17
CA ASP A 57 14.56 -13.52 -11.55
C ASP A 57 15.09 -13.20 -10.14
N ASN A 58 16.38 -13.37 -9.88
CA ASN A 58 17.01 -13.06 -8.60
C ASN A 58 18.02 -11.90 -8.71
N GLU A 59 17.91 -11.10 -9.76
CA GLU A 59 18.82 -9.97 -10.01
C GLU A 59 18.10 -8.64 -10.02
N ILE A 60 18.73 -7.65 -9.41
CA ILE A 60 18.29 -6.26 -9.50
C ILE A 60 18.57 -5.75 -10.91
N VAL A 61 17.54 -5.23 -11.54
CA VAL A 61 17.67 -4.55 -12.83
C VAL A 61 17.99 -3.08 -12.57
N GLU A 62 18.99 -2.59 -13.27
CA GLU A 62 19.36 -1.18 -13.19
C GLU A 62 18.22 -0.29 -13.68
N GLY A 63 17.91 0.72 -12.89
CA GLY A 63 16.83 1.66 -13.19
C GLY A 63 16.76 2.79 -12.19
N GLU A 64 15.99 3.81 -12.53
CA GLU A 64 15.75 4.97 -11.69
C GLU A 64 14.31 5.46 -11.85
N LEU A 65 13.68 5.80 -10.73
CA LEU A 65 12.37 6.42 -10.68
C LEU A 65 12.39 7.63 -9.73
N PHE A 66 12.05 8.81 -10.21
CA PHE A 66 12.07 10.06 -9.44
C PHE A 66 13.40 10.33 -8.71
N GLY A 67 14.53 9.95 -9.32
CA GLY A 67 15.87 10.11 -8.73
C GLY A 67 16.26 9.05 -7.71
N VAL A 68 15.42 8.04 -7.50
CA VAL A 68 15.72 6.89 -6.64
C VAL A 68 16.17 5.73 -7.51
N LYS A 69 17.38 5.23 -7.26
CA LYS A 69 17.93 4.09 -8.00
C LYS A 69 17.33 2.78 -7.53
N SER A 70 17.15 1.86 -8.46
CA SER A 70 16.72 0.49 -8.17
C SER A 70 17.73 -0.22 -7.27
N SER A 71 17.24 -0.84 -6.20
CA SER A 71 18.05 -1.59 -5.25
C SER A 71 17.23 -2.70 -4.60
N ASN A 72 17.88 -3.62 -3.89
CA ASN A 72 17.23 -4.66 -3.11
C ASN A 72 16.98 -4.26 -1.64
N LEU A 73 16.80 -2.97 -1.40
CA LEU A 73 16.58 -2.39 -0.09
C LEU A 73 15.12 -1.94 0.03
N SER A 74 14.47 -2.32 1.13
CA SER A 74 13.10 -1.91 1.46
C SER A 74 12.97 -1.62 2.95
N TYR A 75 11.80 -1.12 3.34
CA TYR A 75 11.48 -0.78 4.73
C TYR A 75 10.19 -1.48 5.16
N GLY A 76 10.13 -1.82 6.43
CA GLY A 76 8.93 -2.31 7.07
C GLY A 76 8.03 -1.21 7.62
N HIS A 77 7.16 -1.60 8.55
CA HIS A 77 6.26 -0.68 9.23
C HIS A 77 7.03 0.30 10.11
N ARG A 78 6.80 1.58 9.89
CA ARG A 78 7.57 2.67 10.52
C ARG A 78 7.54 2.65 12.06
N MET A 79 6.46 2.16 12.66
CA MET A 79 6.34 2.12 14.12
C MET A 79 7.14 0.98 14.75
N ASP A 80 7.50 -0.04 13.97
CA ASP A 80 8.27 -1.18 14.45
C ASP A 80 9.77 -0.97 14.24
N SER A 81 10.18 -0.46 13.08
CA SER A 81 11.59 -0.22 12.76
C SER A 81 11.76 0.85 11.70
N TYR A 82 12.76 1.70 11.88
CA TYR A 82 13.26 2.63 10.86
C TYR A 82 14.40 2.04 10.02
N GLU A 83 14.89 0.86 10.41
CA GLU A 83 15.98 0.22 9.72
C GLU A 83 15.50 -0.46 8.43
N PRO A 84 16.24 -0.30 7.32
CA PRO A 84 15.93 -1.00 6.09
C PRO A 84 16.23 -2.49 6.22
N PHE A 85 15.56 -3.29 5.40
CA PHE A 85 15.93 -4.67 5.18
C PHE A 85 16.35 -4.90 3.73
N ILE A 86 17.26 -5.86 3.54
CA ILE A 86 17.71 -6.30 2.22
C ILE A 86 16.99 -7.60 1.88
N PHE A 87 16.56 -7.75 0.63
CA PHE A 87 15.95 -8.98 0.12
C PHE A 87 16.76 -9.52 -1.07
N ASN A 88 16.78 -10.86 -1.20
CA ASN A 88 17.62 -11.55 -2.19
C ASN A 88 16.83 -11.92 -3.46
N ASP A 89 15.54 -12.15 -3.31
CA ASP A 89 14.62 -12.51 -4.40
C ASP A 89 13.21 -12.04 -4.06
N VAL A 90 12.28 -12.25 -4.98
CA VAL A 90 10.88 -11.84 -4.85
C VAL A 90 10.19 -12.57 -3.68
N GLY A 91 10.48 -13.85 -3.49
CA GLY A 91 9.92 -14.63 -2.37
C GLY A 91 10.40 -14.12 -1.02
N ASP A 92 11.71 -13.86 -0.90
CA ASP A 92 12.32 -13.27 0.29
C ASP A 92 11.75 -11.88 0.60
N TYR A 93 11.45 -11.07 -0.44
CA TYR A 93 10.78 -9.78 -0.27
C TYR A 93 9.42 -9.92 0.41
N PHE A 94 8.54 -10.79 -0.08
CA PHE A 94 7.22 -10.99 0.51
C PHE A 94 7.29 -11.55 1.94
N CYS A 95 8.16 -12.53 2.18
CA CYS A 95 8.38 -13.05 3.54
C CYS A 95 8.86 -11.97 4.51
N LYS A 96 9.74 -11.09 4.06
CA LYS A 96 10.27 -10.00 4.88
C LYS A 96 9.23 -8.91 5.13
N LEU A 97 8.38 -8.57 4.18
CA LEU A 97 7.29 -7.62 4.41
C LEU A 97 6.42 -8.05 5.59
N ASP A 98 5.96 -9.29 5.63
CA ASP A 98 5.16 -9.80 6.75
C ASP A 98 5.92 -9.73 8.08
N LYS A 99 7.19 -10.19 8.09
CA LYS A 99 8.07 -10.14 9.26
C LYS A 99 8.28 -8.72 9.79
N TYR A 100 8.34 -7.74 8.90
CA TYR A 100 8.57 -6.33 9.23
C TYR A 100 7.26 -5.52 9.32
N GLY A 101 6.13 -6.18 9.55
CA GLY A 101 4.86 -5.55 9.89
C GLY A 101 4.17 -4.87 8.71
N VAL A 102 4.25 -5.45 7.51
CA VAL A 102 3.53 -4.96 6.33
C VAL A 102 2.71 -6.09 5.72
N VAL A 103 1.40 -6.00 5.81
CA VAL A 103 0.45 -6.88 5.11
C VAL A 103 0.15 -6.25 3.75
N LEU A 104 0.74 -6.77 2.68
CA LEU A 104 0.71 -6.13 1.37
C LEU A 104 -0.67 -6.14 0.73
N TYR A 105 -1.37 -7.27 0.77
CA TYR A 105 -2.64 -7.44 0.07
C TYR A 105 -3.81 -6.90 0.88
N GLN A 106 -4.71 -6.18 0.21
CA GLN A 106 -5.88 -5.58 0.86
C GLN A 106 -6.84 -6.63 1.42
N ASP A 107 -7.03 -7.74 0.71
CA ASP A 107 -7.90 -8.82 1.16
C ASP A 107 -7.39 -9.46 2.45
N GLU A 108 -6.10 -9.68 2.58
CA GLU A 108 -5.48 -10.19 3.80
C GLU A 108 -5.63 -9.21 4.97
N ARG A 109 -5.48 -7.89 4.73
CA ARG A 109 -5.74 -6.87 5.75
C ARG A 109 -7.19 -6.87 6.19
N ARG A 110 -8.12 -6.98 5.25
CA ARG A 110 -9.56 -7.07 5.52
C ARG A 110 -9.89 -8.29 6.39
N GLU A 111 -9.42 -9.47 6.01
CA GLU A 111 -9.63 -10.70 6.77
C GLU A 111 -9.05 -10.59 8.18
N LYS A 112 -7.85 -10.00 8.32
CA LYS A 112 -7.21 -9.76 9.61
C LYS A 112 -8.06 -8.85 10.51
N ILE A 113 -8.61 -7.75 9.98
CA ILE A 113 -9.50 -6.85 10.74
C ILE A 113 -10.75 -7.59 11.17
N LEU A 114 -11.45 -8.26 10.25
CA LEU A 114 -12.69 -8.97 10.54
C LEU A 114 -12.52 -10.06 11.59
N LYS A 115 -11.42 -10.81 11.51
CA LYS A 115 -11.08 -11.82 12.50
C LYS A 115 -10.86 -11.20 13.89
N GLN A 116 -10.09 -10.13 13.97
CA GLN A 116 -9.82 -9.46 15.25
C GLN A 116 -11.08 -8.83 15.85
N ILE A 117 -11.96 -8.24 15.03
CA ILE A 117 -13.27 -7.74 15.49
C ILE A 117 -14.10 -8.87 16.10
N LYS A 118 -14.17 -10.01 15.42
CA LYS A 118 -14.89 -11.18 15.92
C LYS A 118 -14.31 -11.72 17.24
N ASP A 119 -12.99 -11.72 17.39
CA ASP A 119 -12.32 -12.11 18.63
C ASP A 119 -12.66 -11.14 19.76
N ILE A 120 -12.75 -9.84 19.49
CA ILE A 120 -13.19 -8.81 20.45
C ILE A 120 -14.65 -9.03 20.85
N GLU A 121 -15.55 -9.26 19.89
CA GLU A 121 -16.96 -9.54 20.16
C GLU A 121 -17.14 -10.72 21.14
N ILE A 122 -16.44 -11.82 20.86
CA ILE A 122 -16.49 -13.03 21.71
C ILE A 122 -15.92 -12.75 23.08
N LYS A 123 -14.73 -12.15 23.14
CA LYS A 123 -14.01 -11.90 24.40
C LYS A 123 -14.77 -10.97 25.35
N HIS A 124 -15.43 -9.95 24.80
CA HIS A 124 -16.08 -8.91 25.59
C HIS A 124 -17.59 -9.04 25.64
N ASN A 125 -18.17 -10.08 24.97
CA ASN A 125 -19.61 -10.30 24.84
C ASN A 125 -20.36 -9.05 24.36
N VAL A 126 -19.81 -8.43 23.32
CA VAL A 126 -20.36 -7.25 22.63
C VAL A 126 -20.70 -7.61 21.20
N LYS A 127 -21.55 -6.82 20.57
CA LYS A 127 -21.83 -6.89 19.12
C LYS A 127 -21.36 -5.60 18.48
N ILE A 128 -20.59 -5.72 17.43
CA ILE A 128 -20.05 -4.60 16.66
C ILE A 128 -20.80 -4.51 15.34
N GLU A 129 -21.42 -3.37 15.08
CA GLU A 129 -22.05 -3.09 13.81
C GLU A 129 -21.01 -2.62 12.80
N LEU A 130 -20.77 -3.45 11.78
CA LEU A 130 -19.78 -3.16 10.76
C LEU A 130 -20.33 -2.18 9.72
N ASP A 131 -19.59 -1.09 9.52
CA ASP A 131 -19.73 -0.23 8.36
C ASP A 131 -18.75 -0.68 7.28
N LEU A 132 -19.25 -1.15 6.15
CA LEU A 132 -18.41 -1.69 5.08
C LEU A 132 -17.63 -0.60 4.35
N GLU A 133 -18.15 0.62 4.23
CA GLU A 133 -17.45 1.75 3.61
C GLU A 133 -16.28 2.18 4.47
N LEU A 134 -16.50 2.28 5.79
CA LEU A 134 -15.43 2.58 6.75
C LEU A 134 -14.38 1.46 6.77
N LEU A 135 -14.78 0.19 6.72
CA LEU A 135 -13.86 -0.94 6.64
C LEU A 135 -12.98 -0.84 5.41
N ASP A 136 -13.55 -0.53 4.24
CA ASP A 136 -12.80 -0.38 2.98
C ASP A 136 -11.79 0.76 3.08
N GLU A 137 -12.17 1.88 3.68
CA GLU A 137 -11.27 3.01 3.91
C GLU A 137 -10.11 2.60 4.84
N VAL A 138 -10.40 1.96 5.98
CA VAL A 138 -9.38 1.51 6.95
C VAL A 138 -8.43 0.50 6.32
N VAL A 139 -8.94 -0.46 5.55
CA VAL A 139 -8.13 -1.43 4.80
C VAL A 139 -7.17 -0.73 3.83
N ALA A 140 -7.62 0.34 3.18
CA ALA A 140 -6.80 1.07 2.22
C ALA A 140 -5.69 1.92 2.86
N ILE A 141 -5.92 2.48 4.05
CA ILE A 141 -4.98 3.42 4.71
C ILE A 141 -4.04 2.76 5.72
N THR A 142 -4.27 1.51 6.10
CA THR A 142 -3.43 0.78 7.07
C THR A 142 -2.48 -0.18 6.39
N GLU A 143 -1.27 -0.34 6.93
CA GLU A 143 -0.27 -1.31 6.45
C GLU A 143 -0.30 -2.60 7.29
N TYR A 144 -0.55 -2.47 8.60
CA TYR A 144 -0.63 -3.58 9.55
C TYR A 144 -1.75 -3.32 10.56
N PRO A 145 -3.00 -3.61 10.21
CA PRO A 145 -4.13 -3.29 11.05
C PRO A 145 -4.14 -4.11 12.34
N THR A 146 -4.48 -3.43 13.44
CA THR A 146 -4.70 -4.04 14.75
C THR A 146 -5.97 -3.46 15.36
N ALA A 147 -6.99 -4.30 15.56
CA ALA A 147 -8.23 -3.89 16.20
C ALA A 147 -8.05 -3.81 17.72
N LEU A 148 -8.49 -2.72 18.30
CA LEU A 148 -8.44 -2.45 19.75
C LEU A 148 -9.82 -2.05 20.24
N LEU A 149 -10.19 -2.52 21.43
CA LEU A 149 -11.39 -2.05 22.12
C LEU A 149 -11.02 -0.81 22.95
N GLY A 150 -11.46 0.36 22.50
CA GLY A 150 -11.35 1.61 23.24
C GLY A 150 -12.46 1.77 24.30
N LYS A 151 -12.24 2.70 25.21
CA LYS A 151 -13.23 3.20 26.16
C LYS A 151 -13.15 4.71 26.21
N PHE A 152 -14.27 5.36 26.48
CA PHE A 152 -14.36 6.79 26.76
C PHE A 152 -15.14 7.00 28.07
N ASP A 153 -15.07 8.18 28.63
CA ASP A 153 -15.70 8.50 29.91
C ASP A 153 -17.23 8.54 29.78
N ASP A 154 -17.92 8.04 30.79
CA ASP A 154 -19.39 7.90 30.77
C ASP A 154 -20.10 9.26 30.62
N GLU A 155 -19.46 10.38 30.97
CA GLU A 155 -20.00 11.73 30.79
C GLU A 155 -20.37 12.03 29.33
N PHE A 156 -19.67 11.45 28.36
CA PHE A 156 -19.99 11.61 26.94
C PHE A 156 -21.28 10.91 26.51
N LEU A 157 -21.79 9.98 27.33
CA LEU A 157 -23.08 9.33 27.04
C LEU A 157 -24.29 10.25 27.26
N GLU A 158 -24.10 11.43 27.87
CA GLU A 158 -25.12 12.49 27.95
C GLU A 158 -25.36 13.16 26.60
N LEU A 159 -24.43 13.03 25.65
CA LEU A 159 -24.58 13.56 24.30
C LEU A 159 -25.48 12.65 23.45
N PRO A 160 -26.19 13.22 22.44
CA PRO A 160 -26.91 12.40 21.49
C PRO A 160 -26.02 11.38 20.81
N ALA A 161 -26.50 10.13 20.66
CA ALA A 161 -25.71 9.04 20.11
C ALA A 161 -25.19 9.35 18.69
N GLU A 162 -25.97 10.09 17.90
CA GLU A 162 -25.62 10.49 16.55
C GLU A 162 -24.37 11.39 16.52
N VAL A 163 -24.17 12.24 17.53
CA VAL A 163 -22.99 13.12 17.65
C VAL A 163 -21.75 12.29 17.95
N ILE A 164 -21.85 11.34 18.87
CA ILE A 164 -20.76 10.45 19.24
C ILE A 164 -20.37 9.58 18.05
N VAL A 165 -21.35 8.91 17.43
CA VAL A 165 -21.12 8.03 16.28
C VAL A 165 -20.50 8.79 15.11
N THR A 166 -21.02 9.99 14.79
CA THR A 166 -20.47 10.80 13.70
C THR A 166 -19.03 11.22 13.99
N SER A 167 -18.72 11.63 15.23
CA SER A 167 -17.37 12.01 15.62
C SER A 167 -16.39 10.84 15.52
N MET A 168 -16.75 9.68 16.04
CA MET A 168 -15.89 8.51 16.04
C MET A 168 -15.73 7.93 14.64
N LYS A 169 -16.83 7.70 13.96
CA LYS A 169 -16.85 7.04 12.65
C LYS A 169 -16.33 7.92 11.52
N ALA A 170 -16.91 9.13 11.35
CA ALA A 170 -16.58 9.98 10.22
C ALA A 170 -15.24 10.74 10.38
N ASN A 171 -14.86 11.09 11.61
CA ASN A 171 -13.67 11.90 11.86
C ASN A 171 -12.47 11.09 12.33
N GLN A 172 -12.68 10.10 13.21
CA GLN A 172 -11.61 9.33 13.84
C GLN A 172 -11.38 7.95 13.21
N ARG A 173 -12.31 7.47 12.40
CA ARG A 173 -12.23 6.14 11.76
C ARG A 173 -12.28 4.97 12.77
N TYR A 174 -13.09 5.11 13.83
CA TYR A 174 -13.34 4.06 14.83
C TYR A 174 -14.65 3.33 14.57
#